data_89dafa7e719ab32a58955159d606d800
#
_entry.id   89dafa7e719ab32a58955159d606d800
#
_cell.length_a   1.000
_cell.length_b   1.000
_cell.length_c   1.000
_cell.angle_alpha   90.00
_cell.angle_beta   90.00
_cell.angle_gamma   90.00
#
_symmetry.space_group_name_H-M   'P 1'
#
loop_
_entity.id
_entity.type
_entity.pdbx_description
1 polymer ?
#
loop_
_entity_poly.entity_id
_entity_poly.type
_entity_poly.pdbx_seq_one_letter_code
_entity_poly.pdbx_strand_id
1 'polypeptide(L)'
;MHLLGFLSFEGTGEARAWLTVLAAGMCALPSRWLRGVLGSIGPWSAIVVVGVVSFVAVAGLAIKRGIPRPYVHDEFSYLLAGDTFAHGRLTNPQHPMWEHFESMHILARPTYMSKYPPGQGLALALGQAVTGEPIWGVWVATVLASAAMCWMLMAFVPVRWALVGGLMAALHPQMLEWGQRYWGATLAALGGALAIGGWGRMISIRGGRQSSVWSWREAMWMGVGMVVLANTRPYEGAVLAGVLVLGLVWRMVSEKGRIAGAWGMWGAMAGVLAVGAGLMAYYNWRVTGSAFRLPYQEHQSQYGAVPLFIFQARGAQPAYRHKEIETFQVREQVYWYKRHDSWYELRKEAIKNLGRLRAGCLGNVEVLALPLVLLPWMVWKVRRVRWLVGVLAVVTGALLLETYCFPHYATPAAGVVAVIAVMALRRMSRLGWPMGRLMARVTVGVFVAWSAVWWAGFYNWKQEGFAVARHEVLEGLKKQEGKHLVIVRYGEHNVHEEWVYNEAEIDEAKVVWAREMDTEHNRKLLEYFKDRKVWLIEPDVDMRELKEWGK
;
A
#
# COMPACT_ATOMS: atom_id res chain seq x y z
N MET A 1 -12.23 2.81 -12.63
CA MET A 1 -13.57 3.13 -12.05
C MET A 1 -14.43 1.91 -11.73
N HIS A 2 -14.22 0.76 -12.37
CA HIS A 2 -14.96 -0.49 -12.09
C HIS A 2 -14.68 -1.17 -10.74
N LEU A 3 -13.58 -0.88 -10.06
CA LEU A 3 -13.26 -1.43 -8.72
C LEU A 3 -14.15 -0.89 -7.59
N LEU A 4 -14.73 0.29 -7.74
CA LEU A 4 -15.69 0.84 -6.76
C LEU A 4 -17.11 0.25 -6.93
N GLY A 5 -17.44 -0.29 -8.10
CA GLY A 5 -18.70 -0.99 -8.35
C GLY A 5 -18.83 -2.32 -7.59
N PHE A 6 -17.71 -2.93 -7.20
CA PHE A 6 -17.69 -4.16 -6.41
C PHE A 6 -18.06 -3.94 -4.94
N LEU A 7 -18.01 -2.70 -4.45
CA LEU A 7 -18.37 -2.34 -3.08
C LEU A 7 -19.86 -2.04 -2.91
N SER A 8 -20.62 -1.94 -3.99
CA SER A 8 -22.07 -2.03 -3.96
C SER A 8 -22.50 -3.51 -3.98
N PHE A 9 -22.09 -4.25 -2.96
CA PHE A 9 -22.84 -5.43 -2.55
C PHE A 9 -24.17 -4.92 -2.00
N GLU A 10 -25.10 -4.62 -2.89
CA GLU A 10 -26.52 -4.72 -2.61
C GLU A 10 -26.76 -6.20 -2.35
N GLY A 11 -26.36 -6.61 -1.14
CA GLY A 11 -26.38 -7.99 -0.72
C GLY A 11 -27.79 -8.51 -0.83
N THR A 12 -27.93 -9.58 -1.59
CA THR A 12 -29.09 -10.44 -1.54
C THR A 12 -29.50 -10.65 -0.07
N GLY A 13 -30.79 -10.82 0.21
CA GLY A 13 -31.30 -11.01 1.57
C GLY A 13 -30.54 -12.07 2.37
N GLU A 14 -29.92 -13.05 1.69
CA GLU A 14 -29.08 -14.11 2.25
C GLU A 14 -27.80 -13.58 2.93
N ALA A 15 -27.06 -12.65 2.31
CA ALA A 15 -25.85 -12.09 2.93
C ALA A 15 -26.19 -11.33 4.21
N ARG A 16 -27.34 -10.61 4.24
CA ARG A 16 -27.82 -9.93 5.45
C ARG A 16 -28.27 -10.93 6.52
N ALA A 17 -28.88 -12.05 6.14
CA ALA A 17 -29.24 -13.11 7.05
C ALA A 17 -28.02 -13.76 7.70
N TRP A 18 -26.99 -14.11 6.92
CA TRP A 18 -25.73 -14.65 7.43
C TRP A 18 -24.99 -13.67 8.34
N LEU A 19 -24.97 -12.38 7.99
CA LEU A 19 -24.41 -11.33 8.85
C LEU A 19 -25.09 -11.29 10.21
N THR A 20 -26.43 -11.39 10.21
CA THR A 20 -27.23 -11.37 11.46
C THR A 20 -26.95 -12.60 12.31
N VAL A 21 -26.91 -13.79 11.70
CA VAL A 21 -26.66 -15.07 12.40
C VAL A 21 -25.23 -15.10 12.99
N LEU A 22 -24.22 -14.72 12.23
CA LEU A 22 -22.82 -14.69 12.71
C LEU A 22 -22.63 -13.65 13.82
N ALA A 23 -23.19 -12.46 13.65
CA ALA A 23 -23.13 -11.40 14.69
C ALA A 23 -23.85 -11.84 15.97
N ALA A 24 -25.05 -12.44 15.86
CA ALA A 24 -25.79 -12.98 16.99
C ALA A 24 -25.03 -14.11 17.69
N GLY A 25 -24.45 -15.06 16.94
CA GLY A 25 -23.62 -16.15 17.46
C GLY A 25 -22.43 -15.63 18.26
N MET A 26 -21.71 -14.63 17.76
CA MET A 26 -20.58 -14.01 18.47
C MET A 26 -21.03 -13.26 19.73
N CYS A 27 -22.19 -12.61 19.70
CA CYS A 27 -22.77 -11.95 20.88
C CYS A 27 -23.19 -12.94 21.97
N ALA A 28 -23.60 -14.15 21.57
CA ALA A 28 -24.03 -15.22 22.47
C ALA A 28 -22.87 -15.92 23.20
N LEU A 29 -21.60 -15.76 22.75
CA LEU A 29 -20.46 -16.38 23.41
C LEU A 29 -20.35 -15.98 24.88
N PRO A 30 -20.16 -16.95 25.82
CA PRO A 30 -20.09 -16.67 27.23
C PRO A 30 -18.94 -15.72 27.58
N SER A 31 -19.27 -14.63 28.25
CA SER A 31 -18.27 -13.57 28.60
C SER A 31 -17.17 -14.09 29.54
N ARG A 32 -17.42 -15.18 30.26
CA ARG A 32 -16.43 -15.80 31.15
C ARG A 32 -15.40 -16.58 30.33
N TRP A 33 -15.83 -17.35 29.33
CA TRP A 33 -14.96 -18.09 28.42
C TRP A 33 -14.04 -17.16 27.63
N LEU A 34 -14.60 -16.14 26.96
CA LEU A 34 -13.82 -15.13 26.23
C LEU A 34 -12.79 -14.43 27.13
N ARG A 35 -13.15 -14.09 28.37
CA ARG A 35 -12.21 -13.48 29.32
C ARG A 35 -11.11 -14.43 29.76
N GLY A 36 -11.41 -15.71 29.91
CA GLY A 36 -10.43 -16.75 30.26
C GLY A 36 -9.40 -16.90 29.14
N VAL A 37 -9.86 -17.17 27.90
CA VAL A 37 -9.01 -17.36 26.73
C VAL A 37 -8.19 -16.09 26.42
N LEU A 38 -8.81 -14.91 26.34
CA LEU A 38 -8.11 -13.67 26.04
C LEU A 38 -7.23 -13.18 27.20
N GLY A 39 -7.50 -13.64 28.43
CA GLY A 39 -6.75 -13.27 29.64
C GLY A 39 -5.43 -14.00 29.79
N SER A 40 -5.33 -15.22 29.26
CA SER A 40 -4.13 -16.07 29.34
C SER A 40 -3.10 -15.77 28.24
N ILE A 41 -3.47 -14.99 27.21
CA ILE A 41 -2.58 -14.73 26.06
C ILE A 41 -1.53 -13.67 26.42
N GLY A 42 -0.25 -14.08 26.32
CA GLY A 42 0.90 -13.18 26.47
C GLY A 42 1.12 -12.27 25.25
N PRO A 43 1.97 -11.23 25.37
CA PRO A 43 2.23 -10.29 24.29
C PRO A 43 2.71 -10.93 22.99
N TRP A 44 3.68 -11.85 23.07
CA TRP A 44 4.24 -12.53 21.92
C TRP A 44 3.25 -13.48 21.25
N SER A 45 2.51 -14.23 22.07
CA SER A 45 1.45 -15.12 21.54
C SER A 45 0.37 -14.33 20.82
N ALA A 46 0.00 -13.14 21.30
CA ALA A 46 -0.97 -12.29 20.61
C ALA A 46 -0.46 -11.81 19.24
N ILE A 47 0.81 -11.42 19.14
CA ILE A 47 1.45 -11.00 17.88
C ILE A 47 1.48 -12.18 16.89
N VAL A 48 1.90 -13.36 17.34
CA VAL A 48 1.98 -14.57 16.52
C VAL A 48 0.58 -14.98 16.03
N VAL A 49 -0.42 -15.01 16.90
CA VAL A 49 -1.82 -15.33 16.51
C VAL A 49 -2.32 -14.38 15.44
N VAL A 50 -2.10 -13.08 15.59
CA VAL A 50 -2.49 -12.10 14.57
C VAL A 50 -1.77 -12.35 13.25
N GLY A 51 -0.47 -12.64 13.28
CA GLY A 51 0.31 -12.97 12.09
C GLY A 51 -0.21 -14.23 11.37
N VAL A 52 -0.47 -15.29 12.12
CA VAL A 52 -1.00 -16.56 11.57
C VAL A 52 -2.37 -16.34 10.94
N VAL A 53 -3.28 -15.65 11.64
CA VAL A 53 -4.61 -15.33 11.10
C VAL A 53 -4.51 -14.47 9.83
N SER A 54 -3.62 -13.48 9.81
CA SER A 54 -3.38 -12.67 8.63
C SER A 54 -2.87 -13.50 7.45
N PHE A 55 -1.92 -14.40 7.70
CA PHE A 55 -1.38 -15.30 6.67
C PHE A 55 -2.46 -16.22 6.09
N VAL A 56 -3.21 -16.89 6.96
CA VAL A 56 -4.30 -17.80 6.53
C VAL A 56 -5.38 -17.02 5.74
N ALA A 57 -5.70 -15.81 6.18
CA ALA A 57 -6.73 -15.02 5.50
C ALA A 57 -6.26 -14.53 4.13
N VAL A 58 -5.01 -14.07 3.98
CA VAL A 58 -4.53 -13.50 2.71
C VAL A 58 -4.08 -14.58 1.73
N ALA A 59 -3.33 -15.61 2.18
CA ALA A 59 -2.90 -16.71 1.32
C ALA A 59 -4.06 -17.64 0.96
N GLY A 60 -5.01 -17.82 1.88
CA GLY A 60 -6.23 -18.62 1.64
C GLY A 60 -7.07 -18.13 0.46
N LEU A 61 -7.02 -16.83 0.13
CA LEU A 61 -7.66 -16.28 -1.06
C LEU A 61 -7.09 -16.88 -2.36
N ALA A 62 -5.80 -17.19 -2.39
CA ALA A 62 -5.15 -17.74 -3.57
C ALA A 62 -5.54 -19.21 -3.87
N ILE A 63 -6.07 -19.95 -2.91
CA ILE A 63 -6.44 -21.37 -3.08
C ILE A 63 -7.44 -21.55 -4.24
N LYS A 64 -8.42 -20.66 -4.37
CA LYS A 64 -9.42 -20.71 -5.44
C LYS A 64 -9.16 -19.72 -6.55
N ARG A 65 -8.69 -18.50 -6.19
CA ARG A 65 -8.49 -17.42 -7.15
C ARG A 65 -7.22 -17.58 -7.97
N GLY A 66 -6.29 -18.42 -7.50
CA GLY A 66 -4.93 -18.44 -8.00
C GLY A 66 -4.13 -17.20 -7.57
N ILE A 67 -2.92 -17.08 -8.09
CA ILE A 67 -2.06 -15.92 -7.88
C ILE A 67 -2.64 -14.71 -8.61
N PRO A 68 -2.83 -13.57 -7.93
CA PRO A 68 -3.38 -12.38 -8.57
C PRO A 68 -2.48 -11.89 -9.70
N ARG A 69 -3.09 -11.48 -10.80
CA ARG A 69 -2.38 -10.91 -11.96
C ARG A 69 -2.30 -9.38 -11.82
N PRO A 70 -1.19 -8.75 -12.25
CA PRO A 70 -1.09 -7.31 -12.24
C PRO A 70 -2.18 -6.70 -13.13
N TYR A 71 -2.89 -5.72 -12.60
CA TYR A 71 -4.07 -5.15 -13.23
C TYR A 71 -3.89 -3.70 -13.67
N VAL A 72 -2.98 -2.98 -13.01
CA VAL A 72 -2.66 -1.59 -13.33
C VAL A 72 -1.16 -1.42 -13.55
N HIS A 73 -0.80 -0.42 -14.34
CA HIS A 73 0.58 -0.13 -14.70
C HIS A 73 1.53 0.11 -13.51
N ASP A 74 1.04 0.61 -12.37
CA ASP A 74 1.82 0.70 -11.14
C ASP A 74 2.37 -0.65 -10.70
N GLU A 75 1.54 -1.70 -10.76
CA GLU A 75 1.91 -3.05 -10.33
C GLU A 75 3.02 -3.63 -11.21
N PHE A 76 2.99 -3.37 -12.52
CA PHE A 76 4.06 -3.78 -13.44
C PHE A 76 5.38 -3.07 -13.11
N SER A 77 5.32 -1.80 -12.77
CA SER A 77 6.50 -1.03 -12.35
C SER A 77 7.12 -1.61 -11.08
N TYR A 78 6.32 -1.99 -10.08
CA TYR A 78 6.82 -2.65 -8.88
C TYR A 78 7.37 -4.05 -9.17
N LEU A 79 6.73 -4.81 -10.06
CA LEU A 79 7.22 -6.14 -10.48
C LEU A 79 8.56 -6.04 -11.18
N LEU A 80 8.80 -5.05 -12.03
CA LEU A 80 10.11 -4.79 -12.63
C LEU A 80 11.17 -4.55 -11.54
N ALA A 81 10.86 -3.74 -10.51
CA ALA A 81 11.78 -3.55 -9.40
C ALA A 81 12.05 -4.86 -8.66
N GLY A 82 11.01 -5.65 -8.38
CA GLY A 82 11.12 -6.96 -7.75
C GLY A 82 12.03 -7.90 -8.53
N ASP A 83 11.80 -8.01 -9.81
CA ASP A 83 12.58 -8.85 -10.73
C ASP A 83 14.04 -8.39 -10.82
N THR A 84 14.29 -7.09 -10.98
CA THR A 84 15.64 -6.52 -10.96
C THR A 84 16.41 -6.88 -9.70
N PHE A 85 15.78 -6.74 -8.53
CA PHE A 85 16.41 -7.03 -7.25
C PHE A 85 16.59 -8.54 -7.01
N ALA A 86 15.66 -9.37 -7.48
CA ALA A 86 15.78 -10.82 -7.40
C ALA A 86 16.99 -11.35 -8.20
N HIS A 87 17.38 -10.65 -9.27
CA HIS A 87 18.60 -10.92 -10.03
C HIS A 87 19.86 -10.24 -9.45
N GLY A 88 19.80 -9.74 -8.20
CA GLY A 88 20.96 -9.14 -7.51
C GLY A 88 21.39 -7.78 -8.05
N ARG A 89 20.56 -7.08 -8.81
CA ARG A 89 20.85 -5.76 -9.39
C ARG A 89 20.01 -4.68 -8.74
N LEU A 90 20.50 -3.45 -8.74
CA LEU A 90 19.75 -2.28 -8.27
C LEU A 90 19.03 -1.55 -9.40
N THR A 91 19.49 -1.75 -10.63
CA THR A 91 18.93 -1.17 -11.84
C THR A 91 19.44 -1.96 -13.05
N ASN A 92 18.79 -1.80 -14.19
CA ASN A 92 19.20 -2.38 -15.46
C ASN A 92 19.72 -1.29 -16.39
N PRO A 93 20.67 -1.58 -17.31
CA PRO A 93 21.14 -0.61 -18.28
C PRO A 93 19.99 -0.16 -19.19
N GLN A 94 20.12 1.05 -19.77
CA GLN A 94 19.23 1.47 -20.83
C GLN A 94 19.35 0.52 -22.01
N HIS A 95 18.21 -0.02 -22.50
CA HIS A 95 18.21 -0.92 -23.64
C HIS A 95 18.44 -0.16 -24.95
N PRO A 96 19.18 -0.70 -25.96
CA PRO A 96 19.35 -0.04 -27.25
C PRO A 96 18.03 0.31 -27.96
N MET A 97 17.03 -0.56 -27.85
CA MET A 97 15.68 -0.37 -28.41
C MET A 97 14.70 0.21 -27.38
N TRP A 98 15.17 1.03 -26.43
CA TRP A 98 14.38 1.53 -25.29
C TRP A 98 13.10 2.26 -25.72
N GLU A 99 13.06 2.89 -26.88
CA GLU A 99 11.91 3.62 -27.40
C GLU A 99 10.68 2.72 -27.57
N HIS A 100 10.89 1.47 -28.00
CA HIS A 100 9.82 0.47 -28.09
C HIS A 100 9.36 -0.06 -26.74
N PHE A 101 10.14 0.16 -25.67
CA PHE A 101 9.89 -0.36 -24.32
C PHE A 101 9.47 0.72 -23.32
N GLU A 102 9.29 1.97 -23.79
CA GLU A 102 8.70 3.01 -22.93
C GLU A 102 7.35 2.53 -22.41
N SER A 103 7.16 2.64 -21.10
CA SER A 103 5.96 2.19 -20.41
C SER A 103 5.61 3.09 -19.25
N MET A 104 4.35 3.04 -18.84
CA MET A 104 3.87 3.89 -17.76
C MET A 104 4.54 3.52 -16.43
N HIS A 105 4.98 4.54 -15.69
CA HIS A 105 5.62 4.41 -14.38
C HIS A 105 6.96 3.67 -14.38
N ILE A 106 7.57 3.48 -15.54
CA ILE A 106 8.89 2.90 -15.74
C ILE A 106 9.82 3.94 -16.34
N LEU A 107 11.04 4.01 -15.84
CA LEU A 107 12.14 4.73 -16.46
C LEU A 107 12.73 3.84 -17.53
N ALA A 108 12.73 4.29 -18.78
CA ALA A 108 13.47 3.65 -19.88
C ALA A 108 14.91 4.19 -19.94
N ARG A 109 15.17 5.38 -19.38
CA ARG A 109 16.47 6.07 -19.31
C ARG A 109 16.57 6.96 -18.06
N PRO A 110 17.76 7.21 -17.53
CA PRO A 110 19.08 6.73 -17.96
C PRO A 110 19.29 5.24 -17.69
N THR A 111 18.40 4.59 -16.97
CA THR A 111 18.39 3.17 -16.66
C THR A 111 16.99 2.60 -16.83
N TYR A 112 16.87 1.30 -17.15
CA TYR A 112 15.58 0.61 -17.20
C TYR A 112 15.19 0.18 -15.79
N MET A 113 14.27 0.94 -15.16
CA MET A 113 13.89 0.72 -13.77
C MET A 113 12.52 1.31 -13.41
N SER A 114 11.94 0.83 -12.31
CA SER A 114 10.76 1.42 -11.68
C SER A 114 10.99 2.86 -11.25
N LYS A 115 9.96 3.71 -11.39
CA LYS A 115 9.99 5.08 -10.82
C LYS A 115 9.81 5.09 -9.31
N TYR A 116 9.35 4.00 -8.70
CA TYR A 116 9.00 3.93 -7.29
C TYR A 116 10.22 3.70 -6.40
N PRO A 117 10.15 4.11 -5.12
CA PRO A 117 11.16 3.76 -4.13
C PRO A 117 11.32 2.25 -3.97
N PRO A 118 12.51 1.77 -3.54
CA PRO A 118 12.88 0.36 -3.62
C PRO A 118 12.16 -0.58 -2.65
N GLY A 119 11.50 -0.06 -1.60
CA GLY A 119 11.02 -0.89 -0.50
C GLY A 119 10.04 -2.00 -0.93
N GLN A 120 9.06 -1.68 -1.76
CA GLN A 120 8.11 -2.68 -2.26
C GLN A 120 8.80 -3.66 -3.22
N GLY A 121 9.67 -3.17 -4.11
CA GLY A 121 10.46 -4.04 -4.98
C GLY A 121 11.31 -5.04 -4.22
N LEU A 122 11.94 -4.63 -3.10
CA LEU A 122 12.71 -5.53 -2.23
C LEU A 122 11.82 -6.61 -1.58
N ALA A 123 10.61 -6.27 -1.16
CA ALA A 123 9.66 -7.25 -0.64
C ALA A 123 9.25 -8.26 -1.73
N LEU A 124 8.96 -7.79 -2.95
CA LEU A 124 8.64 -8.66 -4.09
C LEU A 124 9.81 -9.56 -4.48
N ALA A 125 11.03 -9.01 -4.50
CA ALA A 125 12.26 -9.77 -4.77
C ALA A 125 12.48 -10.90 -3.76
N LEU A 126 12.25 -10.64 -2.48
CA LEU A 126 12.32 -11.68 -1.44
C LEU A 126 11.33 -12.82 -1.72
N GLY A 127 10.08 -12.49 -2.08
CA GLY A 127 9.09 -13.48 -2.47
C GLY A 127 9.54 -14.29 -3.68
N GLN A 128 9.97 -13.62 -4.74
CA GLN A 128 10.43 -14.24 -5.99
C GLN A 128 11.66 -15.13 -5.77
N ALA A 129 12.66 -14.66 -5.02
CA ALA A 129 13.89 -15.42 -4.76
C ALA A 129 13.66 -16.69 -3.92
N VAL A 130 12.70 -16.67 -2.99
CA VAL A 130 12.43 -17.81 -2.09
C VAL A 130 11.45 -18.80 -2.70
N THR A 131 10.44 -18.34 -3.45
CA THR A 131 9.32 -19.19 -3.89
C THR A 131 9.12 -19.20 -5.41
N GLY A 132 9.83 -18.38 -6.15
CA GLY A 132 9.58 -18.13 -7.58
C GLY A 132 8.45 -17.12 -7.85
N GLU A 133 7.66 -16.72 -6.83
CA GLU A 133 6.47 -15.91 -6.99
C GLU A 133 6.54 -14.62 -6.15
N PRO A 134 6.53 -13.43 -6.77
CA PRO A 134 6.67 -12.15 -6.07
C PRO A 134 5.57 -11.87 -5.03
N ILE A 135 4.37 -12.45 -5.21
CA ILE A 135 3.21 -12.24 -4.32
C ILE A 135 3.49 -12.66 -2.86
N TRP A 136 4.36 -13.64 -2.65
CA TRP A 136 4.75 -14.05 -1.30
C TRP A 136 5.37 -12.90 -0.51
N GLY A 137 6.11 -12.02 -1.17
CA GLY A 137 6.63 -10.80 -0.54
C GLY A 137 5.53 -9.87 -0.04
N VAL A 138 4.43 -9.76 -0.79
CA VAL A 138 3.24 -8.99 -0.37
C VAL A 138 2.55 -9.66 0.82
N TRP A 139 2.41 -10.99 0.81
CA TRP A 139 1.78 -11.71 1.92
C TRP A 139 2.61 -11.60 3.20
N VAL A 140 3.92 -11.75 3.11
CA VAL A 140 4.84 -11.53 4.25
C VAL A 140 4.72 -10.10 4.77
N ALA A 141 4.72 -9.09 3.89
CA ALA A 141 4.54 -7.69 4.30
C ALA A 141 3.18 -7.47 4.99
N THR A 142 2.10 -8.12 4.53
CA THR A 142 0.77 -8.05 5.13
C THR A 142 0.72 -8.69 6.52
N VAL A 143 1.36 -9.83 6.68
CA VAL A 143 1.51 -10.54 7.96
C VAL A 143 2.28 -9.68 8.97
N LEU A 144 3.42 -9.15 8.54
CA LEU A 144 4.26 -8.28 9.38
C LEU A 144 3.53 -6.98 9.75
N ALA A 145 2.77 -6.38 8.82
CA ALA A 145 1.96 -5.20 9.09
C ALA A 145 0.89 -5.47 10.15
N SER A 146 0.16 -6.57 10.03
CA SER A 146 -0.88 -6.97 10.98
C SER A 146 -0.30 -7.28 12.35
N ALA A 147 0.81 -8.01 12.41
CA ALA A 147 1.55 -8.31 13.64
C ALA A 147 2.11 -7.04 14.30
N ALA A 148 2.68 -6.11 13.49
CA ALA A 148 3.17 -4.82 13.96
C ALA A 148 2.03 -3.92 14.46
N MET A 149 0.84 -3.97 13.87
CA MET A 149 -0.33 -3.26 14.38
C MET A 149 -0.75 -3.79 15.75
N CYS A 150 -0.74 -5.11 15.96
CA CYS A 150 -0.98 -5.68 17.29
C CYS A 150 0.08 -5.20 18.30
N TRP A 151 1.36 -5.28 17.94
CA TRP A 151 2.46 -4.77 18.75
C TRP A 151 2.31 -3.27 19.03
N MET A 152 2.00 -2.44 18.06
CA MET A 152 1.75 -1.01 18.20
C MET A 152 0.62 -0.74 19.19
N LEU A 153 -0.51 -1.43 19.05
CA LEU A 153 -1.68 -1.28 19.94
C LEU A 153 -1.35 -1.54 21.40
N MET A 154 -0.39 -2.43 21.72
CA MET A 154 0.08 -2.68 23.08
C MET A 154 0.73 -1.46 23.74
N ALA A 155 1.13 -0.44 22.99
CA ALA A 155 1.58 0.84 23.54
C ALA A 155 0.44 1.66 24.16
N PHE A 156 -0.80 1.45 23.72
CA PHE A 156 -1.97 2.27 24.05
C PHE A 156 -3.02 1.52 24.88
N VAL A 157 -3.15 0.21 24.68
CA VAL A 157 -4.17 -0.64 25.33
C VAL A 157 -3.57 -1.93 25.88
N PRO A 158 -4.22 -2.61 26.84
CA PRO A 158 -3.79 -3.93 27.32
C PRO A 158 -3.78 -4.98 26.21
N VAL A 159 -2.93 -6.02 26.35
CA VAL A 159 -2.68 -7.09 25.36
C VAL A 159 -3.97 -7.67 24.77
N ARG A 160 -4.98 -7.98 25.60
CA ARG A 160 -6.27 -8.52 25.13
C ARG A 160 -7.01 -7.60 24.14
N TRP A 161 -6.91 -6.27 24.31
CA TRP A 161 -7.51 -5.31 23.41
C TRP A 161 -6.62 -5.08 22.18
N ALA A 162 -5.31 -5.18 22.36
CA ALA A 162 -4.37 -5.17 21.24
C ALA A 162 -4.54 -6.40 20.33
N LEU A 163 -4.81 -7.58 20.91
CA LEU A 163 -5.16 -8.78 20.15
C LEU A 163 -6.44 -8.58 19.34
N VAL A 164 -7.51 -8.07 19.98
CA VAL A 164 -8.78 -7.79 19.26
C VAL A 164 -8.54 -6.80 18.10
N GLY A 165 -7.85 -5.69 18.36
CA GLY A 165 -7.54 -4.71 17.31
C GLY A 165 -6.60 -5.25 16.23
N GLY A 166 -5.63 -6.08 16.60
CA GLY A 166 -4.74 -6.76 15.65
C GLY A 166 -5.48 -7.75 14.75
N LEU A 167 -6.41 -8.54 15.32
CA LEU A 167 -7.27 -9.43 14.53
C LEU A 167 -8.21 -8.64 13.62
N MET A 168 -8.75 -7.51 14.09
CA MET A 168 -9.53 -6.62 13.24
C MET A 168 -8.69 -6.06 12.09
N ALA A 169 -7.43 -5.68 12.33
CA ALA A 169 -6.53 -5.25 11.28
C ALA A 169 -6.21 -6.38 10.28
N ALA A 170 -5.90 -7.57 10.77
CA ALA A 170 -5.59 -8.75 9.93
C ALA A 170 -6.77 -9.18 9.03
N LEU A 171 -8.01 -9.02 9.53
CA LEU A 171 -9.23 -9.40 8.82
C LEU A 171 -9.90 -8.21 8.12
N HIS A 172 -9.29 -7.01 8.18
CA HIS A 172 -9.88 -5.83 7.56
C HIS A 172 -9.93 -6.01 6.02
N PRO A 173 -11.10 -5.86 5.38
CA PRO A 173 -11.24 -6.07 3.95
C PRO A 173 -10.20 -5.36 3.11
N GLN A 174 -9.88 -4.10 3.46
CA GLN A 174 -8.89 -3.33 2.73
C GLN A 174 -7.46 -3.88 2.89
N MET A 175 -7.08 -4.39 4.07
CA MET A 175 -5.78 -5.04 4.28
C MET A 175 -5.67 -6.32 3.46
N LEU A 176 -6.76 -7.09 3.38
CA LEU A 176 -6.84 -8.32 2.58
C LEU A 176 -6.77 -8.02 1.08
N GLU A 177 -7.46 -6.99 0.62
CA GLU A 177 -7.39 -6.53 -0.78
C GLU A 177 -5.98 -6.06 -1.14
N TRP A 178 -5.35 -5.23 -0.30
CA TRP A 178 -3.97 -4.79 -0.52
C TRP A 178 -2.97 -5.94 -0.47
N GLY A 179 -3.26 -6.98 0.30
CA GLY A 179 -2.51 -8.24 0.31
C GLY A 179 -2.63 -9.05 -0.99
N GLN A 180 -3.50 -8.66 -1.91
CA GLN A 180 -3.67 -9.24 -3.25
C GLN A 180 -3.20 -8.29 -4.37
N ARG A 181 -2.44 -7.25 -4.04
CA ARG A 181 -1.93 -6.24 -4.97
C ARG A 181 -0.41 -6.09 -4.83
N TYR A 182 0.26 -5.86 -5.94
CA TYR A 182 1.72 -5.73 -5.95
C TYR A 182 2.23 -4.35 -5.50
N TRP A 183 1.36 -3.38 -5.26
CA TRP A 183 1.74 -2.07 -4.72
C TRP A 183 2.00 -2.08 -3.20
N GLY A 184 2.80 -1.15 -2.71
CA GLY A 184 3.38 -1.18 -1.36
C GLY A 184 2.49 -0.74 -0.20
N ALA A 185 1.16 -0.87 -0.28
CA ALA A 185 0.26 -0.38 0.76
C ALA A 185 0.47 -1.07 2.13
N THR A 186 0.60 -2.40 2.14
CA THR A 186 0.80 -3.17 3.38
C THR A 186 2.18 -2.93 3.99
N LEU A 187 3.21 -2.75 3.15
CA LEU A 187 4.55 -2.40 3.63
C LEU A 187 4.59 -0.99 4.24
N ALA A 188 3.87 -0.03 3.67
CA ALA A 188 3.72 1.30 4.27
C ALA A 188 2.94 1.26 5.60
N ALA A 189 1.91 0.41 5.71
CA ALA A 189 1.21 0.16 6.97
C ALA A 189 2.13 -0.44 8.04
N LEU A 190 3.05 -1.35 7.67
CA LEU A 190 4.09 -1.86 8.56
C LEU A 190 4.99 -0.73 9.07
N GLY A 191 5.52 0.10 8.17
CA GLY A 191 6.36 1.25 8.53
C GLY A 191 5.66 2.20 9.50
N GLY A 192 4.39 2.52 9.21
CA GLY A 192 3.55 3.35 10.09
C GLY A 192 3.32 2.73 11.46
N ALA A 193 3.01 1.43 11.51
CA ALA A 193 2.79 0.72 12.78
C ALA A 193 4.06 0.68 13.65
N LEU A 194 5.23 0.46 13.06
CA LEU A 194 6.52 0.49 13.76
C LEU A 194 6.82 1.90 14.30
N ALA A 195 6.65 2.93 13.48
CA ALA A 195 6.89 4.31 13.88
C ALA A 195 5.96 4.76 15.01
N ILE A 196 4.65 4.54 14.86
CA ILE A 196 3.63 4.90 15.85
C ILE A 196 3.79 4.07 17.13
N GLY A 197 4.13 2.78 17.00
CA GLY A 197 4.35 1.87 18.12
C GLY A 197 5.53 2.26 18.99
N GLY A 198 6.68 2.59 18.37
CA GLY A 198 7.87 3.11 19.05
C GLY A 198 7.58 4.45 19.75
N TRP A 199 6.99 5.39 19.00
CA TRP A 199 6.54 6.68 19.54
C TRP A 199 5.57 6.52 20.72
N GLY A 200 4.55 5.68 20.58
CA GLY A 200 3.54 5.45 21.60
C GLY A 200 4.14 4.95 22.93
N ARG A 201 5.17 4.10 22.88
CA ARG A 201 5.88 3.61 24.06
C ARG A 201 6.71 4.71 24.71
N MET A 202 7.39 5.51 23.91
CA MET A 202 8.19 6.63 24.42
C MET A 202 7.33 7.71 25.08
N ILE A 203 6.09 7.96 24.61
CA ILE A 203 5.20 8.95 25.24
C ILE A 203 4.34 8.38 26.37
N SER A 204 4.34 7.06 26.59
CA SER A 204 3.51 6.42 27.60
C SER A 204 4.20 6.40 28.96
N ILE A 205 3.64 7.10 29.93
CA ILE A 205 4.02 6.97 31.35
C ILE A 205 3.34 5.71 31.88
N ARG A 206 4.05 4.64 32.17
CA ARG A 206 3.52 3.47 32.87
C ARG A 206 3.76 3.63 34.38
N GLY A 207 2.66 3.82 35.13
CA GLY A 207 2.52 3.52 36.57
C GLY A 207 3.66 3.92 37.50
N GLY A 208 3.98 5.21 37.64
CA GLY A 208 4.82 5.70 38.74
C GLY A 208 6.28 5.26 38.80
N ARG A 209 6.64 4.14 38.20
CA ARG A 209 8.02 3.70 37.97
C ARG A 209 8.47 4.19 36.60
N GLN A 210 9.39 5.13 36.60
CA GLN A 210 10.11 5.65 35.47
C GLN A 210 11.04 4.58 34.86
N SER A 211 10.50 3.60 34.13
CA SER A 211 11.31 2.96 33.11
C SER A 211 11.68 4.04 32.10
N SER A 212 12.97 4.16 31.79
CA SER A 212 13.56 5.22 30.98
C SER A 212 12.63 5.73 29.88
N VAL A 213 12.11 6.94 30.06
CA VAL A 213 11.20 7.62 29.10
C VAL A 213 11.86 7.68 27.71
N TRP A 214 13.17 7.64 27.66
CA TRP A 214 14.01 7.78 26.47
C TRP A 214 14.64 6.43 26.11
N SER A 215 13.80 5.46 25.71
CA SER A 215 14.28 4.13 25.32
C SER A 215 14.89 4.16 23.92
N TRP A 216 16.18 3.85 23.81
CA TRP A 216 16.86 3.71 22.54
C TRP A 216 16.27 2.59 21.67
N ARG A 217 15.77 1.51 22.27
CA ARG A 217 15.11 0.39 21.55
C ARG A 217 13.85 0.84 20.85
N GLU A 218 13.01 1.61 21.52
CA GLU A 218 11.76 2.12 20.94
C GLU A 218 12.03 3.18 19.86
N ALA A 219 13.11 3.97 20.04
CA ALA A 219 13.58 4.92 19.05
C ALA A 219 14.11 4.20 17.79
N MET A 220 14.82 3.08 17.94
CA MET A 220 15.23 2.24 16.79
C MET A 220 14.02 1.73 16.01
N TRP A 221 13.00 1.20 16.68
CA TRP A 221 11.78 0.74 16.00
C TRP A 221 11.06 1.89 15.28
N MET A 222 11.00 3.06 15.91
CA MET A 222 10.47 4.26 15.26
C MET A 222 11.31 4.63 14.03
N GLY A 223 12.64 4.63 14.14
CA GLY A 223 13.57 4.87 13.04
C GLY A 223 13.44 3.87 11.89
N VAL A 224 13.34 2.57 12.20
CA VAL A 224 13.09 1.51 11.19
C VAL A 224 11.76 1.77 10.48
N GLY A 225 10.69 2.09 11.21
CA GLY A 225 9.41 2.46 10.61
C GLY A 225 9.53 3.65 9.65
N MET A 226 10.29 4.69 10.04
CA MET A 226 10.55 5.86 9.19
C MET A 226 11.35 5.50 7.93
N VAL A 227 12.36 4.62 8.04
CA VAL A 227 13.13 4.13 6.88
C VAL A 227 12.25 3.34 5.92
N VAL A 228 11.39 2.45 6.45
CA VAL A 228 10.42 1.71 5.62
C VAL A 228 9.50 2.69 4.89
N LEU A 229 8.98 3.70 5.57
CA LEU A 229 8.14 4.74 4.98
C LEU A 229 8.87 5.55 3.90
N ALA A 230 10.09 5.99 4.16
CA ALA A 230 10.91 6.72 3.20
C ALA A 230 11.14 5.92 1.90
N ASN A 231 11.25 4.60 2.01
CA ASN A 231 11.46 3.69 0.89
C ASN A 231 10.16 3.10 0.30
N THR A 232 8.98 3.53 0.74
CA THR A 232 7.68 3.09 0.21
C THR A 232 6.78 4.27 -0.15
N ARG A 233 6.57 5.19 0.80
CA ARG A 233 5.70 6.36 0.73
C ARG A 233 6.44 7.58 1.29
N PRO A 234 7.38 8.18 0.53
CA PRO A 234 8.27 9.21 1.06
C PRO A 234 7.55 10.44 1.61
N TYR A 235 6.55 10.95 0.89
CA TYR A 235 5.84 12.16 1.29
C TYR A 235 4.98 11.94 2.53
N GLU A 236 4.07 11.00 2.47
CA GLU A 236 3.14 10.68 3.57
C GLU A 236 3.91 10.17 4.81
N GLY A 237 4.98 9.43 4.55
CA GLY A 237 5.93 8.98 5.58
C GLY A 237 6.66 10.14 6.25
N ALA A 238 7.13 11.12 5.49
CA ALA A 238 7.79 12.31 6.03
C ALA A 238 6.84 13.16 6.87
N VAL A 239 5.60 13.33 6.43
CA VAL A 239 4.57 14.06 7.20
C VAL A 239 4.30 13.35 8.53
N LEU A 240 4.06 12.04 8.51
CA LEU A 240 3.84 11.25 9.72
C LEU A 240 5.07 11.34 10.65
N ALA A 241 6.27 11.10 10.14
CA ALA A 241 7.51 11.17 10.88
C ALA A 241 7.71 12.54 11.54
N GLY A 242 7.48 13.62 10.80
CA GLY A 242 7.58 15.00 11.29
C GLY A 242 6.68 15.26 12.48
N VAL A 243 5.40 14.86 12.40
CA VAL A 243 4.46 15.06 13.50
C VAL A 243 4.83 14.22 14.73
N LEU A 244 5.29 12.98 14.54
CA LEU A 244 5.74 12.13 15.64
C LEU A 244 7.00 12.67 16.31
N VAL A 245 7.97 13.16 15.54
CA VAL A 245 9.19 13.81 16.06
C VAL A 245 8.85 15.09 16.82
N LEU A 246 7.99 15.95 16.26
CA LEU A 246 7.51 17.15 16.94
C LEU A 246 6.84 16.82 18.29
N GLY A 247 6.08 15.71 18.34
CA GLY A 247 5.48 15.23 19.59
C GLY A 247 6.53 14.82 20.64
N LEU A 248 7.65 14.20 20.23
CA LEU A 248 8.77 13.88 21.14
C LEU A 248 9.48 15.15 21.60
N VAL A 249 9.79 16.07 20.69
CA VAL A 249 10.44 17.35 21.02
C VAL A 249 9.58 18.16 21.99
N TRP A 250 8.28 18.29 21.70
CA TRP A 250 7.32 18.93 22.62
C TRP A 250 7.38 18.33 24.01
N ARG A 251 7.41 17.01 24.10
CA ARG A 251 7.49 16.32 25.38
C ARG A 251 8.80 16.63 26.11
N MET A 252 9.94 16.63 25.39
CA MET A 252 11.24 16.99 25.98
C MET A 252 11.23 18.41 26.59
N VAL A 253 10.71 19.38 25.85
CA VAL A 253 10.60 20.77 26.32
C VAL A 253 9.67 20.90 27.50
N SER A 254 8.54 20.16 27.49
CA SER A 254 7.53 20.24 28.56
C SER A 254 7.96 19.56 29.87
N GLU A 255 8.84 18.56 29.79
CA GLU A 255 9.34 17.82 30.96
C GLU A 255 10.73 18.34 31.40
N LYS A 256 10.80 19.59 31.85
CA LYS A 256 12.02 20.26 32.29
C LYS A 256 12.90 19.36 33.17
N GLY A 257 14.17 19.16 32.82
CA GLY A 257 15.19 18.48 33.64
C GLY A 257 15.48 17.02 33.31
N ARG A 258 14.87 16.42 32.28
CA ARG A 258 15.09 15.00 31.90
C ARG A 258 15.82 14.76 30.58
N ILE A 259 16.65 15.70 30.15
CA ILE A 259 17.33 15.65 28.85
C ILE A 259 18.47 14.62 28.83
N ALA A 260 19.06 14.27 30.00
CA ALA A 260 20.26 13.44 30.07
C ALA A 260 20.15 12.04 29.41
N GLY A 261 18.94 11.43 29.41
CA GLY A 261 18.73 10.14 28.72
C GLY A 261 18.29 10.23 27.26
N ALA A 262 18.03 11.45 26.76
CA ALA A 262 17.51 11.65 25.42
C ALA A 262 18.58 11.45 24.33
N TRP A 263 19.86 11.64 24.62
CA TRP A 263 20.93 11.49 23.65
C TRP A 263 21.04 10.07 23.09
N GLY A 264 20.89 9.04 23.94
CA GLY A 264 20.89 7.64 23.49
C GLY A 264 19.70 7.31 22.57
N MET A 265 18.54 7.89 22.85
CA MET A 265 17.34 7.79 22.01
C MET A 265 17.55 8.44 20.65
N TRP A 266 18.00 9.71 20.64
CA TRP A 266 18.23 10.44 19.39
C TRP A 266 19.38 9.83 18.59
N GLY A 267 20.47 9.40 19.24
CA GLY A 267 21.59 8.73 18.59
C GLY A 267 21.18 7.42 17.92
N ALA A 268 20.38 6.58 18.60
CA ALA A 268 19.88 5.33 18.05
C ALA A 268 18.97 5.56 16.84
N MET A 269 18.04 6.52 16.93
CA MET A 269 17.17 6.88 15.80
C MET A 269 17.96 7.48 14.64
N ALA A 270 18.87 8.43 14.91
CA ALA A 270 19.70 9.04 13.89
C ALA A 270 20.61 8.03 13.18
N GLY A 271 21.17 7.06 13.91
CA GLY A 271 21.95 5.97 13.32
C GLY A 271 21.15 5.13 12.32
N VAL A 272 19.94 4.72 12.69
CA VAL A 272 19.03 3.99 11.78
C VAL A 272 18.67 4.84 10.56
N LEU A 273 18.33 6.11 10.77
CA LEU A 273 17.97 7.02 9.67
C LEU A 273 19.16 7.30 8.75
N ALA A 274 20.38 7.46 9.29
CA ALA A 274 21.58 7.67 8.49
C ALA A 274 21.89 6.47 7.59
N VAL A 275 21.77 5.24 8.12
CA VAL A 275 21.93 4.03 7.30
C VAL A 275 20.86 3.98 6.21
N GLY A 276 19.58 4.20 6.56
CA GLY A 276 18.49 4.21 5.59
C GLY A 276 18.65 5.28 4.52
N ALA A 277 19.04 6.49 4.89
CA ALA A 277 19.32 7.58 3.97
C ALA A 277 20.51 7.28 3.04
N GLY A 278 21.58 6.68 3.57
CA GLY A 278 22.75 6.25 2.79
C GLY A 278 22.38 5.21 1.74
N LEU A 279 21.60 4.19 2.12
CA LEU A 279 21.12 3.16 1.18
C LEU A 279 20.21 3.75 0.11
N MET A 280 19.30 4.66 0.49
CA MET A 280 18.43 5.35 -0.46
C MET A 280 19.23 6.27 -1.41
N ALA A 281 20.20 7.01 -0.90
CA ALA A 281 21.07 7.86 -1.71
C ALA A 281 21.90 7.04 -2.71
N TYR A 282 22.43 5.89 -2.28
CA TYR A 282 23.13 4.95 -3.16
C TYR A 282 22.20 4.39 -4.25
N TYR A 283 20.98 3.96 -3.90
CA TYR A 283 19.99 3.51 -4.86
C TYR A 283 19.64 4.60 -5.88
N ASN A 284 19.34 5.81 -5.41
CA ASN A 284 19.02 6.94 -6.27
C ASN A 284 20.16 7.22 -7.26
N TRP A 285 21.42 7.23 -6.76
CA TRP A 285 22.58 7.42 -7.61
C TRP A 285 22.70 6.35 -8.70
N ARG A 286 22.45 5.09 -8.35
CA ARG A 286 22.50 3.98 -9.31
C ARG A 286 21.42 4.09 -10.38
N VAL A 287 20.23 4.58 -10.05
CA VAL A 287 19.08 4.66 -10.98
C VAL A 287 19.12 5.96 -11.81
N THR A 288 19.42 7.10 -11.18
CA THR A 288 19.27 8.42 -11.81
C THR A 288 20.60 9.12 -12.12
N GLY A 289 21.71 8.59 -11.64
CA GLY A 289 23.02 9.26 -11.67
C GLY A 289 23.23 10.31 -10.58
N SER A 290 22.22 10.56 -9.70
CA SER A 290 22.30 11.53 -8.62
C SER A 290 21.75 10.96 -7.31
N ALA A 291 22.54 11.07 -6.21
CA ALA A 291 22.14 10.61 -4.89
C ALA A 291 20.90 11.33 -4.33
N PHE A 292 20.66 12.57 -4.74
CA PHE A 292 19.60 13.45 -4.25
C PHE A 292 18.39 13.54 -5.19
N ARG A 293 18.41 12.84 -6.33
CA ARG A 293 17.31 12.80 -7.27
C ARG A 293 16.59 11.47 -7.18
N LEU A 294 15.35 11.50 -6.69
CA LEU A 294 14.52 10.30 -6.61
C LEU A 294 14.16 9.81 -8.03
N PRO A 295 14.06 8.50 -8.27
CA PRO A 295 13.55 7.95 -9.54
C PRO A 295 12.20 8.53 -9.93
N TYR A 296 11.35 8.82 -8.95
CA TYR A 296 10.07 9.48 -9.16
C TYR A 296 10.21 10.90 -9.75
N GLN A 297 11.17 11.69 -9.27
CA GLN A 297 11.46 13.03 -9.80
C GLN A 297 12.05 12.95 -11.23
N GLU A 298 12.90 11.95 -11.47
CA GLU A 298 13.43 11.67 -12.81
C GLU A 298 12.29 11.36 -13.78
N HIS A 299 11.39 10.44 -13.43
CA HIS A 299 10.23 10.10 -14.23
C HIS A 299 9.31 11.32 -14.44
N GLN A 300 9.06 12.11 -13.39
CA GLN A 300 8.24 13.30 -13.47
C GLN A 300 8.81 14.33 -14.46
N SER A 301 10.14 14.49 -14.51
CA SER A 301 10.78 15.41 -15.46
C SER A 301 10.72 14.93 -16.91
N GLN A 302 10.62 13.63 -17.15
CA GLN A 302 10.56 13.05 -18.50
C GLN A 302 9.13 12.97 -19.04
N TYR A 303 8.16 12.64 -18.17
CA TYR A 303 6.79 12.29 -18.60
C TYR A 303 5.70 13.10 -17.92
N GLY A 304 5.97 13.81 -16.83
CA GLY A 304 4.93 14.43 -16.02
C GLY A 304 4.29 15.66 -16.67
N ALA A 305 3.01 15.60 -17.02
CA ALA A 305 2.23 16.72 -17.52
C ALA A 305 1.63 17.61 -16.42
N VAL A 306 1.51 17.08 -15.20
CA VAL A 306 0.94 17.81 -14.06
C VAL A 306 1.82 17.64 -12.82
N PRO A 307 1.81 18.63 -11.91
CA PRO A 307 2.58 18.55 -10.68
C PRO A 307 1.94 17.57 -9.68
N LEU A 308 2.76 17.14 -8.68
CA LEU A 308 2.34 16.24 -7.63
C LEU A 308 1.40 16.88 -6.62
N PHE A 309 1.49 18.20 -6.44
CA PHE A 309 0.72 18.94 -5.46
C PHE A 309 -0.16 20.00 -6.13
N ILE A 310 -1.36 20.16 -5.61
CA ILE A 310 -2.40 21.05 -6.14
C ILE A 310 -1.99 22.54 -6.16
N PHE A 311 -1.06 22.94 -5.30
CA PHE A 311 -0.57 24.31 -5.19
C PHE A 311 0.59 24.64 -6.15
N GLN A 312 1.13 23.64 -6.84
CA GLN A 312 2.20 23.82 -7.82
C GLN A 312 1.60 24.17 -9.19
N ALA A 313 2.21 25.11 -9.89
CA ALA A 313 1.84 25.42 -11.27
C ALA A 313 2.25 24.29 -12.23
N ARG A 314 1.49 24.10 -13.30
CA ARG A 314 1.87 23.19 -14.38
C ARG A 314 3.12 23.71 -15.09
N GLY A 315 4.07 22.82 -15.30
CA GLY A 315 5.23 23.08 -16.15
C GLY A 315 4.93 22.95 -17.64
N ALA A 316 5.97 23.09 -18.46
CA ALA A 316 5.88 22.78 -19.88
C ALA A 316 5.54 21.30 -20.07
N GLN A 317 4.67 20.99 -21.04
CA GLN A 317 4.32 19.62 -21.37
C GLN A 317 5.50 18.95 -22.07
N PRO A 318 5.95 17.76 -21.61
CA PRO A 318 6.96 16.98 -22.33
C PRO A 318 6.48 16.58 -23.72
N ALA A 319 7.42 16.33 -24.63
CA ALA A 319 7.11 15.70 -25.91
C ALA A 319 7.05 14.17 -25.71
N TYR A 320 5.94 13.58 -26.14
CA TYR A 320 5.74 12.12 -26.04
C TYR A 320 5.95 11.47 -27.42
N ARG A 321 6.58 10.30 -27.42
CA ARG A 321 6.73 9.46 -28.63
C ARG A 321 5.48 8.64 -28.89
N HIS A 322 4.81 8.18 -27.83
CA HIS A 322 3.68 7.28 -27.90
C HIS A 322 2.40 7.98 -27.50
N LYS A 323 1.38 7.85 -28.33
CA LYS A 323 0.07 8.48 -28.14
C LYS A 323 -0.62 8.01 -26.85
N GLU A 324 -0.40 6.74 -26.46
CA GLU A 324 -0.97 6.16 -25.25
C GLU A 324 -0.40 6.82 -24.00
N ILE A 325 0.93 7.03 -23.97
CA ILE A 325 1.63 7.72 -22.87
C ILE A 325 1.16 9.18 -22.81
N GLU A 326 1.07 9.85 -23.95
CA GLU A 326 0.52 11.20 -24.04
C GLU A 326 -0.91 11.26 -23.50
N THR A 327 -1.78 10.35 -23.96
CA THR A 327 -3.18 10.28 -23.53
C THR A 327 -3.28 10.10 -22.02
N PHE A 328 -2.50 9.19 -21.43
CA PHE A 328 -2.46 9.01 -20.00
C PHE A 328 -1.97 10.26 -19.27
N GLN A 329 -0.86 10.85 -19.69
CA GLN A 329 -0.26 11.99 -18.99
C GLN A 329 -1.06 13.29 -19.19
N VAL A 330 -1.65 13.50 -20.38
CA VAL A 330 -2.32 14.76 -20.71
C VAL A 330 -3.82 14.69 -20.46
N ARG A 331 -4.53 13.60 -20.83
CA ARG A 331 -5.97 13.50 -20.59
C ARG A 331 -6.29 13.09 -19.17
N GLU A 332 -5.78 11.95 -18.70
CA GLU A 332 -6.12 11.42 -17.38
C GLU A 332 -5.54 12.26 -16.24
N GLN A 333 -4.23 12.57 -16.32
CA GLN A 333 -3.57 13.28 -15.22
C GLN A 333 -4.04 14.74 -15.13
N VAL A 334 -4.22 15.42 -16.27
CA VAL A 334 -4.75 16.80 -16.29
C VAL A 334 -6.21 16.85 -15.81
N TYR A 335 -7.01 15.82 -16.10
CA TYR A 335 -8.36 15.73 -15.55
C TYR A 335 -8.35 15.71 -14.01
N TRP A 336 -7.44 14.94 -13.39
CA TRP A 336 -7.30 14.93 -11.93
C TRP A 336 -6.85 16.28 -11.38
N TYR A 337 -5.89 16.94 -12.02
CA TYR A 337 -5.37 18.24 -11.59
C TYR A 337 -6.43 19.35 -11.69
N LYS A 338 -7.17 19.43 -12.80
CA LYS A 338 -8.22 20.45 -13.02
C LYS A 338 -9.37 20.40 -12.00
N ARG A 339 -9.50 19.32 -11.25
CA ARG A 339 -10.48 19.22 -10.15
C ARG A 339 -10.17 20.14 -8.97
N HIS A 340 -9.10 20.89 -9.04
CA HIS A 340 -8.66 21.82 -8.01
C HIS A 340 -8.60 23.28 -8.50
N ASP A 341 -9.06 23.56 -9.73
CA ASP A 341 -8.91 24.86 -10.39
C ASP A 341 -9.78 25.98 -9.79
N SER A 342 -10.82 25.66 -9.03
CA SER A 342 -11.67 26.62 -8.35
C SER A 342 -11.92 26.23 -6.90
N TRP A 343 -12.27 27.22 -6.06
CA TRP A 343 -12.65 26.96 -4.67
C TRP A 343 -13.83 25.98 -4.52
N TYR A 344 -14.78 26.05 -5.44
CA TYR A 344 -15.93 25.14 -5.45
C TYR A 344 -15.50 23.70 -5.76
N GLU A 345 -14.73 23.49 -6.82
CA GLU A 345 -14.24 22.14 -7.17
C GLU A 345 -13.26 21.61 -6.13
N LEU A 346 -12.35 22.43 -5.59
CA LEU A 346 -11.46 22.07 -4.50
C LEU A 346 -12.23 21.55 -3.29
N ARG A 347 -13.27 22.28 -2.84
CA ARG A 347 -14.11 21.84 -1.72
C ARG A 347 -14.84 20.54 -2.01
N LYS A 348 -15.40 20.40 -3.18
CA LYS A 348 -16.12 19.20 -3.64
C LYS A 348 -15.18 17.97 -3.67
N GLU A 349 -13.99 18.13 -4.25
CA GLU A 349 -13.01 17.03 -4.31
C GLU A 349 -12.44 16.71 -2.92
N ALA A 350 -12.19 17.69 -2.07
CA ALA A 350 -11.78 17.47 -0.69
C ALA A 350 -12.81 16.64 0.10
N ILE A 351 -14.10 16.93 -0.02
CA ILE A 351 -15.18 16.14 0.61
C ILE A 351 -15.18 14.71 0.07
N LYS A 352 -15.03 14.54 -1.24
CA LYS A 352 -14.97 13.22 -1.89
C LYS A 352 -13.74 12.43 -1.44
N ASN A 353 -12.58 13.09 -1.34
CA ASN A 353 -11.34 12.48 -0.88
C ASN A 353 -11.42 12.08 0.60
N LEU A 354 -12.03 12.90 1.46
CA LEU A 354 -12.31 12.51 2.85
C LEU A 354 -13.21 11.27 2.91
N GLY A 355 -14.23 11.18 2.04
CA GLY A 355 -15.05 9.98 1.90
C GLY A 355 -14.24 8.75 1.49
N ARG A 356 -13.34 8.88 0.51
CA ARG A 356 -12.43 7.80 0.07
C ARG A 356 -11.47 7.36 1.17
N LEU A 357 -10.85 8.31 1.89
CA LEU A 357 -9.95 8.02 3.01
C LEU A 357 -10.70 7.33 4.15
N ARG A 358 -11.92 7.79 4.47
CA ARG A 358 -12.79 7.12 5.45
C ARG A 358 -13.04 5.66 5.03
N ALA A 359 -13.45 5.43 3.78
CA ALA A 359 -13.70 4.09 3.27
C ALA A 359 -12.45 3.21 3.30
N GLY A 360 -11.28 3.76 2.97
CA GLY A 360 -10.00 3.04 3.03
C GLY A 360 -9.56 2.68 4.45
N CYS A 361 -9.85 3.54 5.45
CA CYS A 361 -9.42 3.31 6.84
C CYS A 361 -10.42 2.50 7.67
N LEU A 362 -11.71 2.67 7.44
CA LEU A 362 -12.78 2.01 8.22
C LEU A 362 -13.45 0.88 7.44
N GLY A 363 -13.13 0.74 6.16
CA GLY A 363 -13.89 -0.05 5.22
C GLY A 363 -15.29 0.55 5.05
N ASN A 364 -16.16 -0.18 4.37
CA ASN A 364 -17.59 0.14 4.34
C ASN A 364 -18.31 -0.41 5.59
N VAL A 365 -17.57 -0.59 6.69
CA VAL A 365 -18.09 -1.14 7.94
C VAL A 365 -18.51 0.01 8.84
N GLU A 366 -19.66 0.58 8.54
CA GLU A 366 -20.18 1.75 9.29
C GLU A 366 -20.37 1.48 10.79
N VAL A 367 -20.51 0.19 11.17
CA VAL A 367 -20.58 -0.20 12.59
C VAL A 367 -19.32 0.18 13.37
N LEU A 368 -18.16 0.35 12.72
CA LEU A 368 -16.95 0.86 13.37
C LEU A 368 -17.05 2.33 13.75
N ALA A 369 -17.98 3.07 13.17
CA ALA A 369 -18.28 4.45 13.58
C ALA A 369 -18.99 4.50 14.95
N LEU A 370 -19.68 3.42 15.35
CA LEU A 370 -20.43 3.39 16.62
C LEU A 370 -19.57 3.70 17.84
N PRO A 371 -18.38 3.11 18.06
CA PRO A 371 -17.52 3.50 19.16
C PRO A 371 -17.00 4.93 19.04
N LEU A 372 -16.87 5.45 17.81
CA LEU A 372 -16.34 6.80 17.55
C LEU A 372 -17.31 7.91 17.97
N VAL A 373 -18.57 7.59 18.31
CA VAL A 373 -19.49 8.53 18.97
C VAL A 373 -18.90 9.04 20.29
N LEU A 374 -18.03 8.27 20.95
CA LEU A 374 -17.31 8.68 22.14
C LEU A 374 -16.12 9.61 21.86
N LEU A 375 -15.73 9.80 20.60
CA LEU A 375 -14.53 10.54 20.23
C LEU A 375 -14.50 11.98 20.74
N PRO A 376 -15.58 12.82 20.66
CA PRO A 376 -15.56 14.17 21.19
C PRO A 376 -15.23 14.20 22.68
N TRP A 377 -15.87 13.31 23.44
CA TRP A 377 -15.58 13.18 24.88
C TRP A 377 -14.15 12.71 25.14
N MET A 378 -13.64 11.74 24.35
CA MET A 378 -12.27 11.23 24.48
C MET A 378 -11.24 12.31 24.12
N VAL A 379 -11.48 13.11 23.10
CA VAL A 379 -10.64 14.26 22.74
C VAL A 379 -10.60 15.27 23.88
N TRP A 380 -11.73 15.53 24.52
CA TRP A 380 -11.76 16.45 25.67
C TRP A 380 -11.01 15.89 26.89
N LYS A 381 -11.22 14.64 27.27
CA LYS A 381 -10.73 14.06 28.53
C LYS A 381 -9.36 13.35 28.41
N VAL A 382 -8.96 12.89 27.24
CA VAL A 382 -7.78 12.01 27.09
C VAL A 382 -6.71 12.67 26.20
N ARG A 383 -5.67 13.22 26.86
CA ARG A 383 -4.57 13.93 26.17
C ARG A 383 -3.97 13.13 25.01
N ARG A 384 -3.80 11.80 25.15
CA ARG A 384 -3.27 10.92 24.09
C ARG A 384 -4.16 10.91 22.85
N VAL A 385 -5.49 10.91 23.04
CA VAL A 385 -6.43 10.94 21.91
C VAL A 385 -6.36 12.26 21.17
N ARG A 386 -6.17 13.38 21.87
CA ARG A 386 -5.93 14.70 21.22
C ARG A 386 -4.73 14.66 20.30
N TRP A 387 -3.61 14.07 20.76
CA TRP A 387 -2.42 13.92 19.93
C TRP A 387 -2.66 13.03 18.72
N LEU A 388 -3.30 11.88 18.88
CA LEU A 388 -3.62 10.97 17.78
C LEU A 388 -4.55 11.61 16.76
N VAL A 389 -5.56 12.35 17.20
CA VAL A 389 -6.45 13.11 16.30
C VAL A 389 -5.68 14.23 15.60
N GLY A 390 -4.77 14.92 16.31
CA GLY A 390 -3.87 15.89 15.69
C GLY A 390 -2.97 15.29 14.62
N VAL A 391 -2.36 14.13 14.88
CA VAL A 391 -1.58 13.37 13.88
C VAL A 391 -2.44 13.05 12.66
N LEU A 392 -3.63 12.50 12.88
CA LEU A 392 -4.54 12.14 11.80
C LEU A 392 -4.97 13.37 10.99
N ALA A 393 -5.26 14.49 11.65
CA ALA A 393 -5.65 15.74 10.99
C ALA A 393 -4.54 16.30 10.10
N VAL A 394 -3.28 16.29 10.60
CA VAL A 394 -2.12 16.77 9.81
C VAL A 394 -1.85 15.86 8.62
N VAL A 395 -1.86 14.54 8.80
CA VAL A 395 -1.65 13.60 7.68
C VAL A 395 -2.78 13.71 6.67
N THR A 396 -4.04 13.78 7.11
CA THR A 396 -5.18 13.98 6.20
C THR A 396 -5.08 15.30 5.46
N GLY A 397 -4.72 16.39 6.14
CA GLY A 397 -4.50 17.70 5.49
C GLY A 397 -3.40 17.64 4.43
N ALA A 398 -2.30 16.95 4.72
CA ALA A 398 -1.23 16.76 3.75
C ALA A 398 -1.66 15.94 2.53
N LEU A 399 -2.43 14.86 2.71
CA LEU A 399 -2.99 14.06 1.62
C LEU A 399 -3.94 14.86 0.72
N LEU A 400 -4.68 15.81 1.29
CA LEU A 400 -5.56 16.70 0.52
C LEU A 400 -4.78 17.73 -0.32
N LEU A 401 -3.48 17.92 -0.08
CA LEU A 401 -2.61 18.76 -0.90
C LEU A 401 -2.04 18.01 -2.12
N GLU A 402 -2.16 16.69 -2.19
CA GLU A 402 -1.73 15.91 -3.34
C GLU A 402 -2.75 16.00 -4.49
N THR A 403 -2.25 16.02 -5.72
CA THR A 403 -3.10 15.99 -6.93
C THR A 403 -3.93 14.72 -6.97
N TYR A 404 -3.37 13.61 -6.45
CA TYR A 404 -4.05 12.30 -6.35
C TYR A 404 -4.22 11.94 -4.89
N CYS A 405 -5.44 11.62 -4.47
CA CYS A 405 -5.73 11.20 -3.11
C CYS A 405 -6.42 9.83 -3.13
N PHE A 406 -5.61 8.77 -3.13
CA PHE A 406 -6.12 7.41 -3.10
C PHE A 406 -6.12 6.83 -1.67
N PRO A 407 -7.04 5.89 -1.34
CA PRO A 407 -7.15 5.31 0.00
C PRO A 407 -5.84 4.71 0.54
N HIS A 408 -5.04 4.09 -0.31
CA HIS A 408 -3.80 3.46 0.09
C HIS A 408 -2.66 4.46 0.43
N TYR A 409 -2.82 5.75 0.14
CA TYR A 409 -1.88 6.80 0.59
C TYR A 409 -2.00 7.06 2.10
N ALA A 410 -3.16 6.78 2.70
CA ALA A 410 -3.35 6.91 4.14
C ALA A 410 -2.77 5.76 4.97
N THR A 411 -2.23 4.70 4.33
CA THR A 411 -1.74 3.51 5.04
C THR A 411 -0.66 3.77 6.09
N PRO A 412 0.26 4.74 5.94
CA PRO A 412 1.18 5.11 7.00
C PRO A 412 0.49 5.49 8.31
N ALA A 413 -0.68 6.14 8.23
CA ALA A 413 -1.46 6.58 9.38
C ALA A 413 -2.60 5.63 9.78
N ALA A 414 -2.81 4.51 9.09
CA ALA A 414 -3.88 3.55 9.38
C ALA A 414 -3.83 3.04 10.82
N GLY A 415 -2.62 2.88 11.37
CA GLY A 415 -2.41 2.53 12.76
C GLY A 415 -3.01 3.52 13.76
N VAL A 416 -3.02 4.83 13.45
CA VAL A 416 -3.63 5.86 14.30
C VAL A 416 -5.14 5.64 14.42
N VAL A 417 -5.79 5.36 13.28
CA VAL A 417 -7.24 5.06 13.24
C VAL A 417 -7.54 3.81 14.07
N ALA A 418 -6.74 2.74 13.90
CA ALA A 418 -6.88 1.51 14.67
C ALA A 418 -6.75 1.76 16.19
N VAL A 419 -5.75 2.56 16.62
CA VAL A 419 -5.59 2.93 18.05
C VAL A 419 -6.82 3.65 18.57
N ILE A 420 -7.30 4.67 17.87
CA ILE A 420 -8.49 5.45 18.29
C ILE A 420 -9.72 4.53 18.38
N ALA A 421 -9.96 3.71 17.38
CA ALA A 421 -11.10 2.79 17.34
C ALA A 421 -11.07 1.78 18.50
N VAL A 422 -9.91 1.14 18.75
CA VAL A 422 -9.77 0.16 19.85
C VAL A 422 -9.86 0.83 21.22
N MET A 423 -9.31 2.03 21.38
CA MET A 423 -9.49 2.81 22.62
C MET A 423 -10.96 3.17 22.86
N ALA A 424 -11.69 3.54 21.81
CA ALA A 424 -13.12 3.84 21.88
C ALA A 424 -13.95 2.59 22.23
N LEU A 425 -13.70 1.45 21.57
CA LEU A 425 -14.31 0.15 21.90
C LEU A 425 -14.07 -0.23 23.36
N ARG A 426 -12.81 -0.11 23.81
CA ARG A 426 -12.46 -0.38 25.21
C ARG A 426 -13.20 0.56 26.16
N ARG A 427 -13.33 1.84 25.83
CA ARG A 427 -14.05 2.81 26.66
C ARG A 427 -15.53 2.49 26.69
N MET A 428 -16.15 2.22 25.56
CA MET A 428 -17.54 1.80 25.43
C MET A 428 -17.84 0.58 26.32
N SER A 429 -16.98 -0.44 26.29
CA SER A 429 -17.13 -1.64 27.14
C SER A 429 -17.06 -1.38 28.66
N ARG A 430 -16.59 -0.19 29.08
CA ARG A 430 -16.42 0.23 30.48
C ARG A 430 -17.45 1.26 30.97
N LEU A 431 -18.44 1.61 30.16
CA LEU A 431 -19.48 2.56 30.49
C LEU A 431 -20.47 2.04 31.56
N GLY A 432 -20.09 1.18 32.46
CA GLY A 432 -20.88 0.75 33.61
C GLY A 432 -22.23 0.06 33.31
N TRP A 433 -22.78 0.26 32.12
CA TRP A 433 -24.05 -0.26 31.69
C TRP A 433 -23.88 -1.60 30.96
N PRO A 434 -24.82 -2.56 31.11
CA PRO A 434 -24.85 -3.78 30.33
C PRO A 434 -24.82 -3.49 28.80
N MET A 435 -25.50 -2.42 28.39
CA MET A 435 -25.59 -1.93 27.04
C MET A 435 -24.23 -1.59 26.43
N GLY A 436 -23.32 -0.90 27.16
CA GLY A 436 -22.01 -0.55 26.61
C GLY A 436 -21.14 -1.79 26.29
N ARG A 437 -21.24 -2.83 27.11
CA ARG A 437 -20.57 -4.12 26.85
C ARG A 437 -21.18 -4.85 25.66
N LEU A 438 -22.52 -4.82 25.55
CA LEU A 438 -23.23 -5.40 24.41
C LEU A 438 -22.85 -4.69 23.12
N MET A 439 -22.92 -3.36 23.09
CA MET A 439 -22.54 -2.54 21.92
C MET A 439 -21.13 -2.82 21.44
N ALA A 440 -20.15 -2.91 22.36
CA ALA A 440 -18.76 -3.24 21.99
C ALA A 440 -18.64 -4.64 21.39
N ARG A 441 -19.41 -5.63 21.88
CA ARG A 441 -19.43 -6.99 21.30
C ARG A 441 -20.12 -7.00 19.94
N VAL A 442 -21.26 -6.33 19.82
CA VAL A 442 -21.99 -6.19 18.55
C VAL A 442 -21.07 -5.56 17.50
N THR A 443 -20.35 -4.49 17.83
CA THR A 443 -19.40 -3.85 16.91
C THR A 443 -18.34 -4.85 16.40
N VAL A 444 -17.70 -5.61 17.29
CA VAL A 444 -16.70 -6.60 16.91
C VAL A 444 -17.35 -7.76 16.13
N GLY A 445 -18.51 -8.24 16.58
CA GLY A 445 -19.24 -9.33 15.91
C GLY A 445 -19.66 -8.98 14.49
N VAL A 446 -20.24 -7.80 14.30
CA VAL A 446 -20.63 -7.31 12.96
C VAL A 446 -19.39 -7.09 12.07
N PHE A 447 -18.30 -6.56 12.64
CA PHE A 447 -17.05 -6.41 11.89
C PHE A 447 -16.53 -7.77 11.37
N VAL A 448 -16.47 -8.79 12.22
CA VAL A 448 -15.98 -10.12 11.83
C VAL A 448 -16.93 -10.76 10.82
N ALA A 449 -18.23 -10.66 11.03
CA ALA A 449 -19.25 -11.18 10.10
C ALA A 449 -19.13 -10.50 8.72
N TRP A 450 -19.00 -9.17 8.70
CA TRP A 450 -18.77 -8.42 7.47
C TRP A 450 -17.47 -8.81 6.77
N SER A 451 -16.38 -8.91 7.52
CA SER A 451 -15.09 -9.35 6.98
C SER A 451 -15.16 -10.75 6.38
N ALA A 452 -15.90 -11.66 7.01
CA ALA A 452 -16.11 -13.02 6.51
C ALA A 452 -16.94 -13.04 5.21
N VAL A 453 -18.02 -12.25 5.14
CA VAL A 453 -18.85 -12.11 3.93
C VAL A 453 -18.04 -11.48 2.80
N TRP A 454 -17.27 -10.42 3.11
CA TRP A 454 -16.38 -9.81 2.13
C TRP A 454 -15.32 -10.80 1.63
N TRP A 455 -14.67 -11.55 2.55
CA TRP A 455 -13.69 -12.56 2.22
C TRP A 455 -14.28 -13.64 1.31
N ALA A 456 -15.47 -14.15 1.64
CA ALA A 456 -16.16 -15.17 0.84
C ALA A 456 -16.55 -14.64 -0.55
N GLY A 457 -17.04 -13.41 -0.63
CA GLY A 457 -17.34 -12.74 -1.90
C GLY A 457 -16.09 -12.55 -2.74
N PHE A 458 -15.01 -12.05 -2.13
CA PHE A 458 -13.74 -11.84 -2.81
C PHE A 458 -13.08 -13.16 -3.21
N TYR A 459 -13.18 -14.21 -2.40
CA TYR A 459 -12.70 -15.56 -2.70
C TYR A 459 -13.39 -16.16 -3.94
N ASN A 460 -14.66 -15.87 -4.15
CA ASN A 460 -15.42 -16.34 -5.30
C ASN A 460 -15.31 -15.44 -6.54
N TRP A 461 -14.78 -14.23 -6.39
CA TRP A 461 -14.59 -13.32 -7.52
C TRP A 461 -13.46 -13.80 -8.43
N LYS A 462 -13.72 -13.86 -9.72
CA LYS A 462 -12.72 -14.17 -10.74
C LYS A 462 -12.19 -12.86 -11.33
N GLN A 463 -10.88 -12.82 -11.49
CA GLN A 463 -10.26 -11.75 -12.25
C GLN A 463 -10.50 -11.99 -13.74
N GLU A 464 -10.93 -10.96 -14.45
CA GLU A 464 -11.23 -10.98 -15.88
C GLU A 464 -10.59 -9.77 -16.58
N GLY A 465 -10.75 -9.68 -17.90
CA GLY A 465 -10.26 -8.57 -18.70
C GLY A 465 -8.77 -8.69 -19.04
N PHE A 466 -8.17 -7.54 -19.27
CA PHE A 466 -6.81 -7.41 -19.81
C PHE A 466 -5.74 -8.20 -19.04
N ALA A 467 -5.76 -8.15 -17.71
CA ALA A 467 -4.74 -8.82 -16.89
C ALA A 467 -4.70 -10.34 -17.11
N VAL A 468 -5.88 -10.95 -17.27
CA VAL A 468 -6.02 -12.39 -17.56
C VAL A 468 -5.65 -12.68 -19.02
N ALA A 469 -6.17 -11.89 -19.97
CA ALA A 469 -5.89 -12.07 -21.39
C ALA A 469 -4.38 -11.97 -21.67
N ARG A 470 -3.72 -10.93 -21.14
CA ARG A 470 -2.27 -10.77 -21.30
C ARG A 470 -1.49 -11.93 -20.70
N HIS A 471 -1.91 -12.43 -19.53
CA HIS A 471 -1.28 -13.59 -18.92
C HIS A 471 -1.47 -14.86 -19.73
N GLU A 472 -2.68 -15.11 -20.26
CA GLU A 472 -2.97 -16.26 -21.13
C GLU A 472 -2.13 -16.26 -22.40
N VAL A 473 -1.99 -15.09 -23.05
CA VAL A 473 -1.11 -14.92 -24.23
C VAL A 473 0.35 -15.20 -23.86
N LEU A 474 0.84 -14.62 -22.74
CA LEU A 474 2.20 -14.83 -22.27
C LEU A 474 2.49 -16.31 -22.00
N GLU A 475 1.61 -16.99 -21.26
CA GLU A 475 1.79 -18.41 -20.94
C GLU A 475 1.63 -19.32 -22.18
N GLY A 476 0.78 -18.92 -23.13
CA GLY A 476 0.66 -19.59 -24.43
C GLY A 476 1.96 -19.55 -25.23
N LEU A 477 2.62 -18.38 -25.28
CA LEU A 477 3.90 -18.19 -25.94
C LEU A 477 5.06 -18.88 -25.20
N LYS A 478 5.05 -18.86 -23.86
CA LYS A 478 6.06 -19.56 -23.05
C LYS A 478 6.08 -21.07 -23.28
N LYS A 479 4.97 -21.67 -23.68
CA LYS A 479 4.86 -23.11 -24.00
C LYS A 479 5.36 -23.45 -25.40
N GLN A 480 5.46 -22.48 -26.30
CA GLN A 480 5.98 -22.68 -27.66
C GLN A 480 7.51 -22.73 -27.64
N GLU A 481 8.10 -23.37 -28.66
CA GLU A 481 9.55 -23.39 -28.83
C GLU A 481 10.09 -22.04 -29.32
N GLY A 482 11.35 -21.75 -28.96
CA GLY A 482 12.04 -20.53 -29.33
C GLY A 482 11.71 -19.31 -28.47
N LYS A 483 12.29 -18.18 -28.88
CA LYS A 483 12.04 -16.85 -28.27
C LYS A 483 11.02 -16.09 -29.16
N HIS A 484 10.23 -15.23 -28.52
CA HIS A 484 9.14 -14.50 -29.17
C HIS A 484 9.27 -13.00 -28.98
N LEU A 485 8.92 -12.22 -30.01
CA LEU A 485 8.73 -10.77 -29.96
C LEU A 485 7.27 -10.47 -30.27
N VAL A 486 6.58 -9.80 -29.38
CA VAL A 486 5.19 -9.39 -29.57
C VAL A 486 5.15 -7.87 -29.78
N ILE A 487 4.81 -7.47 -30.99
CA ILE A 487 4.59 -6.05 -31.33
C ILE A 487 3.14 -5.72 -30.97
N VAL A 488 2.96 -4.70 -30.13
CA VAL A 488 1.66 -4.23 -29.66
C VAL A 488 1.25 -3.00 -30.42
N ARG A 489 0.17 -3.11 -31.20
CA ARG A 489 -0.47 -2.00 -31.89
C ARG A 489 -1.67 -1.54 -31.10
N TYR A 490 -1.58 -0.35 -30.56
CA TYR A 490 -2.68 0.28 -29.84
C TYR A 490 -3.59 1.06 -30.79
N GLY A 491 -4.90 0.99 -30.55
CA GLY A 491 -5.94 1.77 -31.20
C GLY A 491 -6.46 2.92 -30.33
N GLU A 492 -7.78 3.07 -30.23
CA GLU A 492 -8.42 3.90 -29.18
C GLU A 492 -8.41 3.11 -27.86
N HIS A 493 -7.39 3.34 -27.08
CA HIS A 493 -6.92 2.46 -26.03
C HIS A 493 -7.42 2.89 -24.64
N ASN A 494 -7.76 1.90 -23.81
CA ASN A 494 -7.89 2.09 -22.37
C ASN A 494 -6.51 2.27 -21.75
N VAL A 495 -6.13 3.51 -21.49
CA VAL A 495 -4.81 3.90 -20.99
C VAL A 495 -4.38 3.26 -19.66
N HIS A 496 -5.28 2.54 -19.01
CA HIS A 496 -4.96 1.78 -17.80
C HIS A 496 -4.52 0.34 -18.10
N GLU A 497 -4.63 -0.13 -19.34
CA GLU A 497 -4.30 -1.49 -19.77
C GLU A 497 -2.94 -1.53 -20.46
N GLU A 498 -1.85 -1.67 -19.70
CA GLU A 498 -0.49 -1.68 -20.22
C GLU A 498 -0.06 -3.07 -20.65
N TRP A 499 0.16 -3.25 -21.95
CA TRP A 499 0.63 -4.50 -22.54
C TRP A 499 2.15 -4.57 -22.61
N VAL A 500 2.81 -3.44 -22.88
CA VAL A 500 4.26 -3.35 -23.03
C VAL A 500 4.91 -3.25 -21.65
N TYR A 501 5.13 -4.41 -21.06
CA TYR A 501 5.87 -4.59 -19.83
C TYR A 501 6.84 -5.77 -20.02
N ASN A 502 8.10 -5.58 -19.71
CA ASN A 502 9.15 -6.58 -19.84
C ASN A 502 9.82 -6.87 -18.49
N GLU A 503 10.41 -8.06 -18.42
CA GLU A 503 11.26 -8.48 -17.31
C GLU A 503 12.54 -7.62 -17.24
N ALA A 504 13.31 -7.76 -16.17
CA ALA A 504 14.54 -7.00 -15.97
C ALA A 504 15.62 -7.31 -17.02
N GLU A 505 15.65 -8.53 -17.57
CA GLU A 505 16.56 -9.00 -18.60
C GLU A 505 15.83 -9.18 -19.94
N ILE A 506 15.58 -8.06 -20.62
CA ILE A 506 14.77 -8.03 -21.86
C ILE A 506 15.29 -9.02 -22.90
N ASP A 507 16.61 -9.03 -23.18
CA ASP A 507 17.20 -9.86 -24.22
C ASP A 507 17.14 -11.36 -23.91
N GLU A 508 17.14 -11.71 -22.63
CA GLU A 508 17.06 -13.12 -22.20
C GLU A 508 15.62 -13.61 -22.04
N ALA A 509 14.66 -12.70 -21.91
CA ALA A 509 13.25 -13.05 -21.75
C ALA A 509 12.75 -13.90 -22.92
N LYS A 510 11.99 -14.95 -22.63
CA LYS A 510 11.39 -15.80 -23.66
C LYS A 510 10.38 -15.05 -24.52
N VAL A 511 9.69 -14.08 -23.95
CA VAL A 511 8.70 -13.23 -24.63
C VAL A 511 9.03 -11.78 -24.35
N VAL A 512 9.25 -11.00 -25.39
CA VAL A 512 9.49 -9.55 -25.34
C VAL A 512 8.28 -8.83 -25.94
N TRP A 513 7.82 -7.81 -25.24
CA TRP A 513 6.71 -6.95 -25.66
C TRP A 513 7.25 -5.59 -26.12
N ALA A 514 6.87 -5.14 -27.30
CA ALA A 514 7.35 -3.89 -27.89
C ALA A 514 6.18 -3.08 -28.45
N ARG A 515 6.20 -1.75 -28.28
CA ARG A 515 5.25 -0.87 -28.96
C ARG A 515 5.55 -0.83 -30.44
N GLU A 516 4.50 -0.90 -31.28
CA GLU A 516 4.64 -0.58 -32.68
C GLU A 516 5.02 0.90 -32.83
N MET A 517 5.95 1.16 -33.72
CA MET A 517 6.38 2.49 -34.13
C MET A 517 6.32 2.63 -35.65
N ASP A 518 6.97 3.64 -36.22
CA ASP A 518 7.07 3.78 -37.65
C ASP A 518 7.93 2.66 -38.29
N THR A 519 7.88 2.57 -39.63
CA THR A 519 8.53 1.52 -40.41
C THR A 519 10.04 1.42 -40.14
N GLU A 520 10.72 2.55 -39.95
CA GLU A 520 12.17 2.58 -39.76
C GLU A 520 12.55 2.07 -38.35
N HIS A 521 11.84 2.49 -37.32
CA HIS A 521 12.05 2.00 -35.94
C HIS A 521 11.70 0.51 -35.83
N ASN A 522 10.57 0.09 -36.42
CA ASN A 522 10.19 -1.33 -36.44
C ASN A 522 11.23 -2.18 -37.17
N ARG A 523 11.78 -1.70 -38.28
CA ARG A 523 12.86 -2.42 -39.01
C ARG A 523 14.08 -2.65 -38.10
N LYS A 524 14.54 -1.63 -37.37
CA LYS A 524 15.66 -1.74 -36.42
C LYS A 524 15.36 -2.73 -35.29
N LEU A 525 14.15 -2.71 -34.76
CA LEU A 525 13.71 -3.66 -33.75
C LEU A 525 13.75 -5.10 -34.25
N LEU A 526 13.23 -5.35 -35.47
CA LEU A 526 13.22 -6.67 -36.09
C LEU A 526 14.64 -7.16 -36.39
N GLU A 527 15.54 -6.29 -36.84
CA GLU A 527 16.96 -6.61 -37.07
C GLU A 527 17.67 -6.96 -35.75
N TYR A 528 17.36 -6.25 -34.67
CA TYR A 528 17.93 -6.52 -33.35
C TYR A 528 17.48 -7.88 -32.79
N PHE A 529 16.20 -8.20 -32.88
CA PHE A 529 15.59 -9.44 -32.41
C PHE A 529 15.36 -10.48 -33.51
N LYS A 530 16.28 -10.60 -34.48
CA LYS A 530 16.17 -11.47 -35.66
C LYS A 530 16.05 -12.97 -35.34
N ASP A 531 16.42 -13.37 -34.11
CA ASP A 531 16.35 -14.75 -33.61
C ASP A 531 14.96 -15.10 -33.02
N ARG A 532 14.02 -14.14 -32.99
CA ARG A 532 12.71 -14.31 -32.40
C ARG A 532 11.61 -14.47 -33.42
N LYS A 533 10.63 -15.32 -33.10
CA LYS A 533 9.38 -15.36 -33.88
C LYS A 533 8.56 -14.12 -33.53
N VAL A 534 8.13 -13.39 -34.58
CA VAL A 534 7.48 -12.08 -34.40
C VAL A 534 5.97 -12.20 -34.55
N TRP A 535 5.28 -11.60 -33.60
CA TRP A 535 3.84 -11.57 -33.51
C TRP A 535 3.32 -10.13 -33.44
N LEU A 536 2.11 -9.92 -33.95
CA LEU A 536 1.32 -8.71 -33.78
C LEU A 536 0.15 -9.02 -32.86
N ILE A 537 -0.09 -8.13 -31.89
CA ILE A 537 -1.33 -8.12 -31.12
C ILE A 537 -1.96 -6.73 -31.20
N GLU A 538 -3.28 -6.70 -31.37
CA GLU A 538 -4.12 -5.50 -31.40
C GLU A 538 -5.15 -5.58 -30.25
N PRO A 539 -4.75 -5.26 -29.00
CA PRO A 539 -5.56 -5.55 -27.82
C PRO A 539 -6.90 -4.80 -27.79
N ASP A 540 -7.01 -3.69 -28.51
CA ASP A 540 -8.26 -2.92 -28.63
C ASP A 540 -9.25 -3.55 -29.63
N VAL A 541 -8.82 -4.52 -30.41
CA VAL A 541 -9.63 -5.32 -31.33
C VAL A 541 -9.96 -6.69 -30.71
N ASP A 542 -8.92 -7.44 -30.37
CA ASP A 542 -9.03 -8.71 -29.64
C ASP A 542 -7.80 -8.92 -28.73
N MET A 543 -8.04 -9.01 -27.42
CA MET A 543 -6.99 -9.17 -26.41
C MET A 543 -6.26 -10.52 -26.44
N ARG A 544 -6.72 -11.49 -27.24
CA ARG A 544 -6.18 -12.86 -27.29
C ARG A 544 -5.68 -13.27 -28.65
N GLU A 545 -6.03 -12.54 -29.70
CA GLU A 545 -5.64 -12.88 -31.07
C GLU A 545 -4.20 -12.46 -31.35
N LEU A 546 -3.32 -13.44 -31.59
CA LEU A 546 -1.97 -13.23 -32.09
C LEU A 546 -1.92 -13.50 -33.58
N LYS A 547 -1.48 -12.52 -34.36
CA LYS A 547 -1.20 -12.63 -35.80
C LYS A 547 0.30 -12.74 -36.02
N GLU A 548 0.75 -13.53 -36.98
CA GLU A 548 2.15 -13.48 -37.38
C GLU A 548 2.45 -12.13 -38.05
N TRP A 549 3.56 -11.51 -37.69
CA TRP A 549 3.97 -10.22 -38.23
C TRP A 549 4.23 -10.32 -39.75
N GLY A 550 3.60 -9.44 -40.53
CA GLY A 550 3.76 -9.37 -41.98
C GLY A 550 2.85 -10.28 -42.81
N LYS A 551 1.91 -11.01 -42.17
CA LYS A 551 0.87 -11.77 -42.87
C LYS A 551 -0.45 -11.04 -42.92
#